data_c712a851abc913b67f3f882b02ec8c55
#
_entry.id   c712a851abc913b67f3f882b02ec8c55
#
_cell.length_a   1.000
_cell.length_b   1.000
_cell.length_c   1.000
_cell.angle_alpha   90.00
_cell.angle_beta   90.00
_cell.angle_gamma   90.00
#
_symmetry.space_group_name_H-M   'P 1'
#
loop_
_entity.id
_entity.type
_entity.pdbx_description
1 polymer ?
#
loop_
_entity_poly.entity_id
_entity_poly.type
_entity_poly.pdbx_seq_one_letter_code
_entity_poly.pdbx_strand_id
1 'polypeptide(L)'
;FGLRQGGRAVILMDKCFDQVASVIGTVLCGAAYVPLDTQNTSSRIAYCFEQTEAAAILTDRQMLATYPEIKDTCIVVDTGEMTPGEVPGKNGFVRPDYSLDDLYGIIYTSGSTGMPKGVMLHQAGLINCMAFTRKLLHLTETDRMISLTNLCHDMSIYDIFGILAEGAA
;
A
#
# COMPACT_ATOMS: atom_id res chain seq x y z
N PHE A 1 -6.85 3.75 -15.02
CA PHE A 1 -6.30 4.82 -14.18
C PHE A 1 -4.80 5.04 -14.37
N GLY A 2 -4.06 4.14 -15.03
CA GLY A 2 -2.71 4.40 -15.50
C GLY A 2 -1.64 4.48 -14.41
N LEU A 3 -1.78 3.73 -13.30
CA LEU A 3 -0.73 3.61 -12.29
C LEU A 3 0.55 3.09 -12.96
N ARG A 4 1.66 3.81 -12.78
CA ARG A 4 2.94 3.55 -13.43
C ARG A 4 4.07 3.62 -12.42
N GLN A 5 5.24 3.16 -12.82
CA GLN A 5 6.48 3.37 -12.04
C GLN A 5 6.65 4.85 -11.68
N GLY A 6 6.99 5.12 -10.42
CA GLY A 6 7.07 6.45 -9.84
C GLY A 6 5.72 7.12 -9.53
N GLY A 7 4.58 6.48 -9.90
CA GLY A 7 3.25 6.95 -9.53
C GLY A 7 2.91 6.70 -8.05
N ARG A 8 1.73 7.14 -7.63
CA ARG A 8 1.22 6.95 -6.27
C ARG A 8 -0.24 6.51 -6.33
N ALA A 9 -0.63 5.64 -5.40
CA ALA A 9 -2.01 5.25 -5.20
C ALA A 9 -2.37 5.38 -3.72
N VAL A 10 -3.47 6.06 -3.42
CA VAL A 10 -4.05 6.09 -2.08
C VAL A 10 -4.71 4.74 -1.81
N ILE A 11 -4.55 4.21 -0.60
CA ILE A 11 -5.26 3.02 -0.13
C ILE A 11 -6.21 3.46 0.99
N LEU A 12 -7.51 3.33 0.74
CA LEU A 12 -8.58 3.71 1.65
C LEU A 12 -9.54 2.53 1.83
N MET A 13 -9.21 1.65 2.74
CA MET A 13 -10.04 0.51 3.13
C MET A 13 -9.60 -0.04 4.49
N ASP A 14 -10.50 -0.70 5.19
CA ASP A 14 -10.19 -1.38 6.43
C ASP A 14 -9.28 -2.58 6.20
N LYS A 15 -8.68 -3.06 7.30
CA LYS A 15 -7.76 -4.20 7.23
C LYS A 15 -8.49 -5.45 6.72
N CYS A 16 -8.07 -5.89 5.54
CA CYS A 16 -8.59 -7.07 4.86
C CYS A 16 -7.55 -7.61 3.86
N PHE A 17 -7.87 -8.70 3.20
CA PHE A 17 -7.02 -9.26 2.16
C PHE A 17 -6.82 -8.29 0.99
N ASP A 18 -7.88 -7.59 0.58
CA ASP A 18 -7.84 -6.63 -0.54
C ASP A 18 -6.92 -5.44 -0.24
N GLN A 19 -6.82 -5.02 1.03
CA GLN A 19 -5.87 -4.00 1.46
C GLN A 19 -4.42 -4.45 1.23
N VAL A 20 -4.08 -5.66 1.67
CA VAL A 20 -2.74 -6.23 1.48
C VAL A 20 -2.43 -6.42 -0.01
N ALA A 21 -3.38 -6.95 -0.78
CA ALA A 21 -3.26 -7.10 -2.23
C ALA A 21 -3.04 -5.75 -2.94
N SER A 22 -3.73 -4.69 -2.49
CA SER A 22 -3.57 -3.33 -2.99
C SER A 22 -2.18 -2.77 -2.71
N VAL A 23 -1.64 -2.97 -1.50
CA VAL A 23 -0.26 -2.58 -1.14
C VAL A 23 0.74 -3.28 -2.05
N ILE A 24 0.67 -4.61 -2.12
CA ILE A 24 1.61 -5.42 -2.90
C ILE A 24 1.50 -5.08 -4.39
N GLY A 25 0.28 -5.00 -4.92
CA GLY A 25 0.04 -4.67 -6.33
C GLY A 25 0.59 -3.29 -6.70
N THR A 26 0.42 -2.29 -5.83
CA THR A 26 0.96 -0.94 -6.03
C THR A 26 2.49 -0.98 -6.09
N VAL A 27 3.13 -1.62 -5.13
CA VAL A 27 4.60 -1.72 -5.11
C VAL A 27 5.11 -2.52 -6.30
N LEU A 28 4.46 -3.63 -6.67
CA LEU A 28 4.86 -4.42 -7.85
C LEU A 28 4.77 -3.63 -9.16
N CYS A 29 3.90 -2.63 -9.26
CA CYS A 29 3.85 -1.71 -10.40
C CYS A 29 4.96 -0.64 -10.37
N GLY A 30 5.83 -0.62 -9.36
CA GLY A 30 6.85 0.42 -9.18
C GLY A 30 6.28 1.74 -8.68
N ALA A 31 5.10 1.72 -8.07
CA ALA A 31 4.43 2.89 -7.51
C ALA A 31 4.51 2.88 -5.97
N ALA A 32 4.29 4.05 -5.36
CA ALA A 32 4.23 4.20 -3.92
C ALA A 32 2.77 4.15 -3.43
N TYR A 33 2.49 3.33 -2.43
CA TYR A 33 1.19 3.36 -1.77
C TYR A 33 1.11 4.46 -0.71
N VAL A 34 -0.07 5.03 -0.54
CA VAL A 34 -0.37 6.11 0.42
C VAL A 34 -1.54 5.65 1.29
N PRO A 35 -1.30 5.06 2.45
CA PRO A 35 -2.38 4.56 3.29
C PRO A 35 -3.09 5.73 3.97
N LEU A 36 -4.41 5.70 3.97
CA LEU A 36 -5.25 6.63 4.71
C LEU A 36 -6.18 5.86 5.64
N ASP A 37 -6.34 6.39 6.85
CA ASP A 37 -7.27 5.84 7.83
C ASP A 37 -8.71 6.03 7.34
N THR A 38 -9.52 4.99 7.47
CA THR A 38 -10.94 4.98 7.06
C THR A 38 -11.81 5.92 7.89
N GLN A 39 -11.30 6.42 9.02
CA GLN A 39 -11.95 7.42 9.85
C GLN A 39 -11.55 8.87 9.49
N ASN A 40 -10.75 9.06 8.47
CA ASN A 40 -10.39 10.41 8.02
C ASN A 40 -11.61 11.15 7.46
N THR A 41 -11.65 12.47 7.61
CA THR A 41 -12.66 13.29 6.96
C THR A 41 -12.43 13.34 5.44
N SER A 42 -13.50 13.55 4.66
CA SER A 42 -13.42 13.73 3.21
C SER A 42 -12.42 14.81 2.80
N SER A 43 -12.35 15.91 3.55
CA SER A 43 -11.39 16.98 3.30
C SER A 43 -9.93 16.53 3.50
N ARG A 44 -9.67 15.65 4.46
CA ARG A 44 -8.34 15.08 4.68
C ARG A 44 -7.96 14.10 3.59
N ILE A 45 -8.90 13.26 3.15
CA ILE A 45 -8.71 12.34 2.03
C ILE A 45 -8.35 13.12 0.77
N ALA A 46 -9.15 14.14 0.43
CA ALA A 46 -8.93 15.00 -0.72
C ALA A 46 -7.54 15.69 -0.64
N TYR A 47 -7.22 16.27 0.51
CA TYR A 47 -5.92 16.91 0.73
C TYR A 47 -4.76 15.95 0.47
N CYS A 48 -4.77 14.75 1.06
CA CYS A 48 -3.70 13.78 0.89
C CYS A 48 -3.61 13.27 -0.56
N PHE A 49 -4.75 13.07 -1.23
CA PHE A 49 -4.81 12.67 -2.62
C PHE A 49 -4.17 13.72 -3.54
N GLU A 50 -4.52 14.99 -3.37
CA GLU A 50 -3.95 16.09 -4.14
C GLU A 50 -2.46 16.29 -3.84
N GLN A 51 -2.06 16.30 -2.57
CA GLN A 51 -0.66 16.52 -2.16
C GLN A 51 0.28 15.43 -2.66
N THR A 52 -0.21 14.20 -2.82
CA THR A 52 0.60 13.09 -3.34
C THR A 52 0.51 12.98 -4.85
N GLU A 53 -0.33 13.76 -5.51
CA GLU A 53 -0.61 13.62 -6.94
C GLU A 53 -0.94 12.16 -7.30
N ALA A 54 -1.71 11.51 -6.44
CA ALA A 54 -2.03 10.10 -6.60
C ALA A 54 -2.87 9.86 -7.87
N ALA A 55 -2.57 8.80 -8.59
CA ALA A 55 -3.27 8.46 -9.82
C ALA A 55 -4.68 7.89 -9.56
N ALA A 56 -4.88 7.25 -8.41
CA ALA A 56 -6.14 6.64 -8.02
C ALA A 56 -6.24 6.43 -6.51
N ILE A 57 -7.47 6.18 -6.05
CA ILE A 57 -7.77 5.67 -4.70
C ILE A 57 -8.17 4.20 -4.86
N LEU A 58 -7.41 3.28 -4.25
CA LEU A 58 -7.79 1.87 -4.13
C LEU A 58 -8.66 1.72 -2.90
N THR A 59 -9.86 1.21 -3.08
CA THR A 59 -10.87 1.16 -2.02
C THR A 59 -11.78 -0.05 -2.16
N ASP A 60 -12.65 -0.28 -1.20
CA ASP A 60 -13.70 -1.29 -1.26
C ASP A 60 -15.10 -0.66 -1.46
N ARG A 61 -16.11 -1.50 -1.64
CA ARG A 61 -17.50 -1.06 -1.84
C ARG A 61 -18.06 -0.33 -0.61
N GLN A 62 -17.63 -0.70 0.60
CA GLN A 62 -18.08 -0.10 1.84
C GLN A 62 -17.55 1.34 1.96
N MET A 63 -16.27 1.54 1.69
CA MET A 63 -15.66 2.87 1.70
C MET A 63 -16.21 3.75 0.59
N LEU A 64 -16.45 3.21 -0.60
CA LEU A 64 -17.09 3.95 -1.67
C LEU A 64 -18.52 4.40 -1.28
N ALA A 65 -19.26 3.59 -0.53
CA ALA A 65 -20.57 3.98 0.00
C ALA A 65 -20.48 5.05 1.08
N THR A 66 -19.39 5.04 1.88
CA THR A 66 -19.12 6.03 2.93
C THR A 66 -18.66 7.37 2.37
N TYR A 67 -17.87 7.33 1.30
CA TYR A 67 -17.25 8.50 0.64
C TYR A 67 -17.63 8.53 -0.85
N PRO A 68 -18.90 8.78 -1.20
CA PRO A 68 -19.36 8.71 -2.60
C PRO A 68 -18.67 9.73 -3.52
N GLU A 69 -18.08 10.76 -2.98
CA GLU A 69 -17.33 11.78 -3.73
C GLU A 69 -16.05 11.25 -4.39
N ILE A 70 -15.50 10.11 -3.93
CA ILE A 70 -14.29 9.55 -4.54
C ILE A 70 -14.57 8.68 -5.78
N LYS A 71 -15.83 8.48 -6.17
CA LYS A 71 -16.24 7.52 -7.21
C LYS A 71 -15.51 7.68 -8.55
N ASP A 72 -15.18 8.91 -8.93
CA ASP A 72 -14.55 9.21 -10.21
C ASP A 72 -13.01 9.05 -10.17
N THR A 73 -12.45 8.90 -8.98
CA THR A 73 -11.01 8.77 -8.74
C THR A 73 -10.63 7.44 -8.10
N CYS A 74 -11.61 6.58 -7.78
CA CYS A 74 -11.35 5.31 -7.11
C CYS A 74 -11.34 4.11 -8.07
N ILE A 75 -10.67 3.05 -7.62
CA ILE A 75 -10.75 1.69 -8.14
C ILE A 75 -11.25 0.82 -7.00
N VAL A 76 -12.40 0.19 -7.19
CA VAL A 76 -12.89 -0.80 -6.22
C VAL A 76 -12.10 -2.10 -6.39
N VAL A 77 -11.45 -2.53 -5.34
CA VAL A 77 -10.70 -3.79 -5.28
C VAL A 77 -11.60 -4.83 -4.62
N ASP A 78 -11.80 -5.95 -5.29
CA ASP A 78 -12.58 -7.08 -4.79
C ASP A 78 -11.95 -8.38 -5.30
N THR A 79 -11.01 -8.90 -4.51
CA THR A 79 -10.29 -10.13 -4.88
C THR A 79 -11.16 -11.38 -4.76
N GLY A 80 -12.27 -11.31 -4.03
CA GLY A 80 -13.24 -12.40 -3.91
C GLY A 80 -14.03 -12.67 -5.20
N GLU A 81 -14.16 -11.65 -6.06
CA GLU A 81 -14.76 -11.77 -7.39
C GLU A 81 -13.74 -12.22 -8.48
N MET A 82 -12.44 -12.28 -8.16
CA MET A 82 -11.41 -12.68 -9.11
C MET A 82 -11.34 -14.21 -9.23
N THR A 83 -11.53 -14.71 -10.43
CA THR A 83 -11.34 -16.15 -10.71
C THR A 83 -9.84 -16.45 -10.76
N PRO A 84 -9.34 -17.42 -9.97
CA PRO A 84 -7.94 -17.87 -10.08
C PRO A 84 -7.63 -18.30 -11.52
N GLY A 85 -6.70 -17.61 -12.17
CA GLY A 85 -6.32 -17.87 -13.57
C GLY A 85 -6.77 -16.82 -14.58
N GLU A 86 -7.74 -15.97 -14.25
CA GLU A 86 -8.10 -14.79 -15.04
C GLU A 86 -7.22 -13.57 -14.70
N VAL A 87 -6.01 -13.79 -14.19
CA VAL A 87 -5.06 -12.70 -14.04
C VAL A 87 -4.74 -12.18 -15.44
N PRO A 88 -5.21 -10.97 -15.81
CA PRO A 88 -4.86 -10.38 -17.08
C PRO A 88 -3.33 -10.32 -17.17
N GLY A 89 -2.76 -11.15 -18.06
CA GLY A 89 -1.37 -10.99 -18.42
C GLY A 89 -0.35 -11.76 -17.64
N LYS A 90 -0.46 -13.10 -17.54
CA LYS A 90 0.78 -13.89 -17.42
C LYS A 90 1.82 -13.52 -18.50
N ASN A 91 1.36 -12.90 -19.58
CA ASN A 91 2.19 -12.50 -20.73
C ASN A 91 2.42 -10.98 -20.86
N GLY A 92 2.00 -10.15 -19.91
CA GLY A 92 2.05 -8.69 -20.04
C GLY A 92 2.59 -7.92 -18.84
N PHE A 93 2.78 -8.56 -17.67
CA PHE A 93 3.40 -7.86 -16.54
C PHE A 93 4.90 -7.74 -16.78
N VAL A 94 5.34 -6.53 -17.09
CA VAL A 94 6.76 -6.18 -17.12
C VAL A 94 7.14 -5.65 -15.75
N ARG A 95 7.99 -6.37 -15.04
CA ARG A 95 8.53 -5.92 -13.76
C ARG A 95 9.29 -4.61 -13.98
N PRO A 96 8.97 -3.54 -13.24
CA PRO A 96 9.72 -2.30 -13.28
C PRO A 96 11.19 -2.52 -12.89
N ASP A 97 12.07 -1.68 -13.42
CA ASP A 97 13.46 -1.63 -12.97
C ASP A 97 13.53 -0.73 -11.74
N TYR A 98 13.61 -1.35 -10.56
CA TYR A 98 13.60 -0.64 -9.27
C TYR A 98 14.97 -0.07 -8.95
N SER A 99 14.97 1.23 -8.57
CA SER A 99 16.10 1.86 -7.89
C SER A 99 15.93 1.78 -6.37
N LEU A 100 17.05 1.77 -5.65
CA LEU A 100 17.05 1.89 -4.19
C LEU A 100 16.47 3.23 -3.70
N ASP A 101 16.51 4.26 -4.56
CA ASP A 101 15.97 5.59 -4.29
C ASP A 101 14.48 5.71 -4.62
N ASP A 102 13.88 4.70 -5.30
CA ASP A 102 12.45 4.71 -5.60
C ASP A 102 11.62 4.64 -4.30
N LEU A 103 10.49 5.34 -4.31
CA LEU A 103 9.53 5.27 -3.22
C LEU A 103 8.69 4.00 -3.33
N TYR A 104 8.44 3.35 -2.20
CA TYR A 104 7.45 2.28 -2.11
C TYR A 104 6.20 2.71 -1.31
N GLY A 105 6.30 3.75 -0.49
CA GLY A 105 5.18 4.24 0.30
C GLY A 105 5.36 5.67 0.79
N ILE A 106 4.24 6.31 1.16
CA ILE A 106 4.20 7.63 1.82
C ILE A 106 3.24 7.53 3.00
N ILE A 107 3.75 7.62 4.22
CA ILE A 107 2.94 7.58 5.44
C ILE A 107 2.74 8.99 5.98
N TYR A 108 1.48 9.37 6.20
CA TYR A 108 1.14 10.66 6.77
C TYR A 108 1.19 10.65 8.31
N THR A 109 1.93 11.58 8.86
CA THR A 109 2.01 11.81 10.30
C THR A 109 1.32 13.12 10.69
N SER A 110 0.88 13.24 11.96
CA SER A 110 0.38 14.50 12.51
C SER A 110 1.53 15.50 12.57
N GLY A 111 1.48 16.52 11.70
CA GLY A 111 2.49 17.59 11.73
C GLY A 111 2.33 18.49 12.95
N SER A 112 3.44 18.97 13.50
CA SER A 112 3.46 19.96 14.61
C SER A 112 2.74 21.28 14.25
N THR A 113 2.52 21.54 12.98
CA THR A 113 1.81 22.71 12.44
C THR A 113 0.31 22.50 12.21
N GLY A 114 -0.24 21.35 12.62
CA GLY A 114 -1.64 20.95 12.42
C GLY A 114 -1.95 20.33 11.04
N MET A 115 -1.12 20.58 10.03
CA MET A 115 -1.28 19.94 8.73
C MET A 115 -0.51 18.61 8.65
N PRO A 116 -1.11 17.56 8.06
CA PRO A 116 -0.43 16.29 7.90
C PRO A 116 0.82 16.41 7.02
N LYS A 117 1.88 15.67 7.39
CA LYS A 117 3.12 15.58 6.61
C LYS A 117 3.33 14.16 6.12
N GLY A 118 3.54 14.00 4.81
CA GLY A 118 3.88 12.72 4.19
C GLY A 118 5.37 12.39 4.36
N VAL A 119 5.67 11.30 5.05
CA VAL A 119 7.02 10.73 5.15
C VAL A 119 7.24 9.80 3.98
N MET A 120 8.19 10.14 3.12
CA MET A 120 8.56 9.35 1.95
C MET A 120 9.45 8.17 2.34
N LEU A 121 9.04 6.97 1.94
CA LEU A 121 9.69 5.71 2.27
C LEU A 121 10.35 5.13 1.03
N HIS A 122 11.68 4.99 1.06
CA HIS A 122 12.49 4.52 -0.06
C HIS A 122 12.77 3.02 0.01
N GLN A 123 12.92 2.38 -1.15
CA GLN A 123 13.23 0.95 -1.29
C GLN A 123 14.47 0.53 -0.49
N ALA A 124 15.51 1.37 -0.45
CA ALA A 124 16.72 1.11 0.34
C ALA A 124 16.39 0.86 1.83
N GLY A 125 15.51 1.69 2.41
CA GLY A 125 15.08 1.54 3.81
C GLY A 125 14.31 0.26 4.05
N LEU A 126 13.39 -0.09 3.13
CA LEU A 126 12.63 -1.32 3.20
C LEU A 126 13.54 -2.55 3.18
N ILE A 127 14.41 -2.65 2.18
CA ILE A 127 15.31 -3.79 2.00
C ILE A 127 16.24 -3.96 3.19
N ASN A 128 16.79 -2.84 3.69
CA ASN A 128 17.68 -2.87 4.86
C ASN A 128 16.94 -3.34 6.13
N CYS A 129 15.73 -2.83 6.36
CA CYS A 129 14.89 -3.23 7.48
C CYS A 129 14.56 -4.73 7.42
N MET A 130 14.11 -5.23 6.26
CA MET A 130 13.78 -6.64 6.06
C MET A 130 15.00 -7.53 6.29
N ALA A 131 16.14 -7.20 5.68
CA ALA A 131 17.38 -7.99 5.83
C ALA A 131 17.88 -8.04 7.28
N PHE A 132 17.79 -6.93 8.02
CA PHE A 132 18.17 -6.88 9.44
C PHE A 132 17.25 -7.76 10.29
N THR A 133 15.93 -7.63 10.12
CA THR A 133 14.98 -8.31 10.99
C THR A 133 14.89 -9.80 10.70
N ARG A 134 14.97 -10.20 9.43
CA ARG A 134 15.15 -11.60 9.04
C ARG A 134 16.30 -12.26 9.84
N LYS A 135 17.45 -11.59 9.87
CA LYS A 135 18.63 -12.10 10.58
C LYS A 135 18.43 -12.10 12.09
N LEU A 136 17.80 -11.06 12.64
CA LEU A 136 17.58 -10.91 14.08
C LEU A 136 16.60 -11.95 14.63
N LEU A 137 15.49 -12.18 13.91
CA LEU A 137 14.40 -13.05 14.34
C LEU A 137 14.53 -14.48 13.81
N HIS A 138 15.54 -14.75 12.97
CA HIS A 138 15.75 -16.06 12.32
C HIS A 138 14.50 -16.54 11.56
N LEU A 139 13.81 -15.62 10.86
CA LEU A 139 12.58 -15.91 10.14
C LEU A 139 12.77 -16.97 9.06
N THR A 140 11.79 -17.85 8.94
CA THR A 140 11.71 -18.94 7.98
C THR A 140 10.34 -18.98 7.30
N GLU A 141 10.22 -19.75 6.23
CA GLU A 141 8.97 -19.98 5.50
C GLU A 141 7.84 -20.63 6.32
N THR A 142 8.19 -21.22 7.48
CA THR A 142 7.21 -21.87 8.36
C THR A 142 6.59 -20.93 9.38
N ASP A 143 7.14 -19.71 9.50
CA ASP A 143 6.65 -18.73 10.47
C ASP A 143 5.29 -18.15 10.08
N ARG A 144 4.58 -17.65 11.07
CA ARG A 144 3.28 -17.00 10.92
C ARG A 144 3.29 -15.69 11.70
N MET A 145 2.74 -14.66 11.10
CA MET A 145 2.63 -13.34 11.71
C MET A 145 1.18 -12.89 11.79
N ILE A 146 0.84 -12.25 12.90
CA ILE A 146 -0.45 -11.58 13.04
C ILE A 146 -0.26 -10.12 12.66
N SER A 147 -0.91 -9.68 11.58
CA SER A 147 -0.92 -8.27 11.18
C SER A 147 -1.86 -7.47 12.08
N LEU A 148 -1.31 -6.83 13.11
CA LEU A 148 -2.08 -6.04 14.07
C LEU A 148 -2.03 -4.55 13.78
N THR A 149 -0.95 -4.06 13.19
CA THR A 149 -0.71 -2.63 13.01
C THR A 149 -1.62 -2.04 11.93
N ASN A 150 -2.23 -0.88 12.20
CA ASN A 150 -2.95 -0.14 11.16
C ASN A 150 -1.97 0.27 10.04
N LEU A 151 -2.42 0.18 8.79
CA LEU A 151 -1.59 0.44 7.61
C LEU A 151 -0.97 1.86 7.60
N CYS A 152 -1.58 2.82 8.29
CA CYS A 152 -1.08 4.19 8.41
C CYS A 152 0.14 4.34 9.35
N HIS A 153 0.61 3.26 9.97
CA HIS A 153 1.80 3.24 10.80
C HIS A 153 2.92 2.45 10.15
N ASP A 154 4.15 2.90 10.32
CA ASP A 154 5.35 2.30 9.72
C ASP A 154 5.59 0.83 10.09
N MET A 155 5.19 0.41 11.29
CA MET A 155 5.27 -0.99 11.71
C MET A 155 4.42 -1.95 10.84
N SER A 156 3.37 -1.45 10.18
CA SER A 156 2.55 -2.25 9.25
C SER A 156 3.34 -2.78 8.05
N ILE A 157 4.38 -2.06 7.67
CA ILE A 157 5.31 -2.45 6.61
C ILE A 157 5.92 -3.80 6.93
N TYR A 158 6.27 -3.98 8.20
CA TYR A 158 6.84 -5.23 8.67
C TYR A 158 5.82 -6.36 8.69
N ASP A 159 4.60 -6.07 9.13
CA ASP A 159 3.49 -7.04 9.14
C ASP A 159 3.19 -7.60 7.74
N ILE A 160 3.50 -6.85 6.67
CA ILE A 160 3.25 -7.26 5.29
C ILE A 160 4.53 -7.78 4.62
N PHE A 161 5.54 -6.92 4.46
CA PHE A 161 6.71 -7.24 3.67
C PHE A 161 7.70 -8.13 4.41
N GLY A 162 7.82 -7.99 5.74
CA GLY A 162 8.78 -8.74 6.54
C GLY A 162 8.54 -10.23 6.52
N ILE A 163 7.29 -10.63 6.56
CA ILE A 163 6.92 -12.05 6.59
C ILE A 163 6.81 -12.64 5.18
N LEU A 164 6.20 -11.90 4.25
CA LEU A 164 6.00 -12.38 2.88
C LEU A 164 7.32 -12.51 2.09
N ALA A 165 8.32 -11.67 2.41
CA ALA A 165 9.66 -11.77 1.81
C ALA A 165 10.36 -13.10 2.10
N GLU A 166 9.95 -13.81 3.17
CA GLU A 166 10.48 -15.13 3.55
C GLU A 166 9.62 -16.30 3.00
N GLY A 167 8.57 -16.02 2.25
CA GLY A 167 7.61 -17.03 1.81
C GLY A 167 6.73 -17.57 2.95
N ALA A 168 6.70 -16.87 4.07
CA ALA A 168 5.90 -17.19 5.25
C ALA A 168 4.52 -16.51 5.19
N ALA A 169 3.66 -16.66 6.20
CA ALA A 169 2.28 -16.16 6.19
C ALA A 169 1.85 -15.53 7.53
#